data_a34e7de1b265f46c825f7615d83e2b93
#
_entry.id   a34e7de1b265f46c825f7615d83e2b93
#
_cell.length_a   1.000
_cell.length_b   1.000
_cell.length_c   1.000
_cell.angle_alpha   90.00
_cell.angle_beta   90.00
_cell.angle_gamma   90.00
#
_symmetry.space_group_name_H-M   'P 1'
#
loop_
_entity.id
_entity.type
_entity.pdbx_description
1 polymer ?
#
loop_
_entity_poly.entity_id
_entity_poly.type
_entity_poly.pdbx_seq_one_letter_code
_entity_poly.pdbx_strand_id
1 'polypeptide(L)'
;HFHGGLDFKTGGVIGKPVRALADGFISRIRVTHGSGYVLDVCYDNGYSTINRHLSGFTGAIAKRVEDLQYKEENYEVEIVPEPGEYPVKAGQQIAWSGNTGYSFGPHLHLDVFETATGDYVDPMPFFLKKIKDTTAPKVEGIMLFPQPGKGVVEGSPEHRTFLPNVAHPVEAWGVIGTGIKAYDYMDGVHNRYG
;
A
#
# COMPACT_ATOMS: atom_id res chain seq x y z
N HIS A 1 11.44 -4.07 1.74
CA HIS A 1 10.01 -4.26 1.61
C HIS A 1 9.45 -3.19 0.69
N PHE A 2 8.82 -3.60 -0.41
CA PHE A 2 8.19 -2.67 -1.34
C PHE A 2 6.79 -2.34 -0.82
N HIS A 3 6.49 -1.06 -0.60
CA HIS A 3 5.19 -0.57 -0.14
C HIS A 3 4.41 -0.05 -1.34
N GLY A 4 3.38 -0.80 -1.75
CA GLY A 4 2.64 -0.50 -2.99
C GLY A 4 1.44 0.44 -2.81
N GLY A 5 1.07 0.77 -1.57
CA GLY A 5 -0.08 1.60 -1.23
C GLY A 5 0.30 2.98 -0.66
N LEU A 6 -0.70 3.73 -0.23
CA LEU A 6 -0.54 4.98 0.52
C LEU A 6 -0.95 4.81 1.98
N ASP A 7 -0.13 5.33 2.90
CA ASP A 7 -0.44 5.40 4.32
C ASP A 7 -0.92 6.80 4.71
N PHE A 8 -2.22 6.92 4.96
CA PHE A 8 -2.82 8.16 5.46
C PHE A 8 -2.71 8.23 6.97
N LYS A 9 -1.83 9.07 7.47
CA LYS A 9 -1.66 9.30 8.91
C LYS A 9 -2.91 9.92 9.52
N THR A 10 -3.32 9.38 10.66
CA THR A 10 -4.51 9.83 11.38
C THR A 10 -4.19 10.73 12.58
N GLY A 11 -2.92 11.17 12.71
CA GLY A 11 -2.47 11.97 13.85
C GLY A 11 -2.34 11.16 15.14
N GLY A 12 -2.04 9.85 15.03
CA GLY A 12 -1.87 8.97 16.18
C GLY A 12 -3.19 8.51 16.82
N VAL A 13 -4.35 8.77 16.19
CA VAL A 13 -5.66 8.38 16.73
C VAL A 13 -6.38 7.40 15.79
N ILE A 14 -7.15 6.49 16.35
CA ILE A 14 -8.08 5.61 15.64
C ILE A 14 -9.47 6.28 15.51
N GLY A 15 -10.34 5.71 14.68
CA GLY A 15 -11.76 6.13 14.61
C GLY A 15 -12.03 7.32 13.71
N LYS A 16 -11.08 7.73 12.84
CA LYS A 16 -11.40 8.71 11.80
C LYS A 16 -12.23 8.06 10.69
N PRO A 17 -13.22 8.79 10.10
CA PRO A 17 -14.07 8.25 9.06
C PRO A 17 -13.27 7.93 7.79
N VAL A 18 -13.39 6.70 7.31
CA VAL A 18 -12.93 6.25 6.00
C VAL A 18 -14.09 6.36 5.02
N ARG A 19 -13.87 6.99 3.88
CA ARG A 19 -14.91 7.32 2.91
C ARG A 19 -14.65 6.68 1.56
N ALA A 20 -15.70 6.25 0.87
CA ALA A 20 -15.61 5.80 -0.51
C ALA A 20 -15.10 6.93 -1.41
N LEU A 21 -14.17 6.60 -2.32
CA LEU A 21 -13.53 7.59 -3.19
C LEU A 21 -14.39 7.96 -4.41
N ALA A 22 -15.26 7.05 -4.83
CA ALA A 22 -16.19 7.21 -5.93
C ALA A 22 -17.47 6.38 -5.67
N ASP A 23 -18.44 6.44 -6.58
CA ASP A 23 -19.60 5.55 -6.59
C ASP A 23 -19.15 4.12 -6.93
N GLY A 24 -19.80 3.12 -6.32
CA GLY A 24 -19.46 1.72 -6.52
C GLY A 24 -20.13 0.81 -5.47
N PHE A 25 -19.46 -0.26 -5.09
CA PHE A 25 -19.96 -1.22 -4.09
C PHE A 25 -18.81 -1.90 -3.33
N ILE A 26 -19.13 -2.41 -2.14
CA ILE A 26 -18.20 -3.23 -1.35
C ILE A 26 -18.10 -4.61 -2.01
N SER A 27 -16.90 -4.98 -2.43
CA SER A 27 -16.64 -6.25 -3.14
C SER A 27 -16.11 -7.36 -2.25
N ARG A 28 -15.47 -7.01 -1.10
CA ARG A 28 -14.94 -7.98 -0.16
C ARG A 28 -14.78 -7.36 1.22
N ILE A 29 -15.04 -8.14 2.25
CA ILE A 29 -14.91 -7.76 3.65
C ILE A 29 -14.08 -8.83 4.34
N ARG A 30 -13.02 -8.45 5.05
CA ARG A 30 -12.14 -9.40 5.73
C ARG A 30 -11.77 -8.92 7.12
N VAL A 31 -11.62 -9.86 8.03
CA VAL A 31 -10.93 -9.66 9.31
C VAL A 31 -9.84 -10.71 9.40
N THR A 32 -8.58 -10.30 9.52
CA THR A 32 -7.43 -11.19 9.57
C THR A 32 -6.42 -10.73 10.62
N HIS A 33 -5.63 -11.65 11.16
CA HIS A 33 -4.55 -11.29 12.10
C HIS A 33 -3.50 -10.39 11.45
N GLY A 34 -3.20 -10.61 10.16
CA GLY A 34 -2.15 -9.87 9.45
C GLY A 34 -2.55 -8.45 9.05
N SER A 35 -3.68 -8.30 8.37
CA SER A 35 -4.13 -7.01 7.84
C SER A 35 -5.16 -6.29 8.70
N GLY A 36 -5.64 -6.95 9.77
CA GLY A 36 -6.70 -6.43 10.62
C GLY A 36 -8.07 -6.44 9.91
N TYR A 37 -8.87 -5.44 10.17
CA TYR A 37 -10.13 -5.19 9.47
C TYR A 37 -9.83 -4.59 8.09
N VAL A 38 -10.34 -5.22 7.04
CA VAL A 38 -10.05 -4.87 5.64
C VAL A 38 -11.35 -4.75 4.84
N LEU A 39 -11.44 -3.71 4.04
CA LEU A 39 -12.58 -3.45 3.17
C LEU A 39 -12.13 -3.20 1.73
N ASP A 40 -12.56 -4.05 0.81
CA ASP A 40 -12.31 -3.88 -0.60
C ASP A 40 -13.52 -3.22 -1.25
N VAL A 41 -13.30 -2.22 -2.07
CA VAL A 41 -14.33 -1.45 -2.75
C VAL A 41 -14.06 -1.46 -4.25
N CYS A 42 -15.05 -1.86 -5.02
CA CYS A 42 -15.04 -1.77 -6.49
C CYS A 42 -15.81 -0.52 -6.90
N TYR A 43 -15.19 0.33 -7.74
CA TYR A 43 -15.80 1.58 -8.19
C TYR A 43 -16.22 1.52 -9.65
N ASP A 44 -17.25 2.29 -9.99
CA ASP A 44 -17.82 2.35 -11.35
C ASP A 44 -16.85 2.93 -12.40
N ASN A 45 -15.74 3.54 -11.94
CA ASN A 45 -14.71 4.12 -12.79
C ASN A 45 -13.61 3.13 -13.23
N GLY A 46 -13.76 1.84 -12.95
CA GLY A 46 -12.83 0.79 -13.33
C GLY A 46 -11.67 0.54 -12.37
N TYR A 47 -11.61 1.26 -11.24
CA TYR A 47 -10.62 1.03 -10.19
C TYR A 47 -11.26 0.40 -8.96
N SER A 48 -10.43 -0.26 -8.17
CA SER A 48 -10.80 -0.80 -6.87
C SER A 48 -9.79 -0.40 -5.81
N THR A 49 -10.22 -0.41 -4.54
CA THR A 49 -9.33 -0.13 -3.42
C THR A 49 -9.39 -1.21 -2.37
N ILE A 50 -8.26 -1.42 -1.69
CA ILE A 50 -8.19 -2.19 -0.45
C ILE A 50 -7.86 -1.23 0.68
N ASN A 51 -8.74 -1.14 1.68
CA ASN A 51 -8.58 -0.31 2.87
C ASN A 51 -8.23 -1.21 4.04
N ARG A 52 -7.03 -1.06 4.64
CA ARG A 52 -6.53 -1.94 5.69
C ARG A 52 -6.36 -1.24 7.03
N HIS A 53 -6.09 -2.04 8.06
CA HIS A 53 -5.85 -1.62 9.44
C HIS A 53 -7.02 -0.84 10.05
N LEU A 54 -8.24 -1.08 9.57
CA LEU A 54 -9.46 -0.41 10.05
C LEU A 54 -9.75 -0.81 11.50
N SER A 55 -10.47 0.02 12.23
CA SER A 55 -10.97 -0.32 13.58
C SER A 55 -12.36 -0.94 13.57
N GLY A 56 -13.05 -0.90 12.43
CA GLY A 56 -14.36 -1.48 12.25
C GLY A 56 -15.07 -0.94 11.00
N PHE A 57 -16.21 -1.54 10.70
CA PHE A 57 -17.07 -1.20 9.57
C PHE A 57 -18.30 -0.44 10.05
N THR A 58 -19.09 0.12 9.11
CA THR A 58 -20.32 0.83 9.43
C THR A 58 -21.57 -0.01 9.13
N GLY A 59 -22.66 0.27 9.84
CA GLY A 59 -24.02 -0.23 9.53
C GLY A 59 -24.14 -1.74 9.43
N ALA A 60 -24.76 -2.20 8.35
CA ALA A 60 -25.07 -3.62 8.12
C ALA A 60 -23.81 -4.50 7.97
N ILE A 61 -22.71 -3.93 7.46
CA ILE A 61 -21.43 -4.66 7.31
C ILE A 61 -20.88 -5.05 8.69
N ALA A 62 -20.88 -4.12 9.65
CA ALA A 62 -20.38 -4.39 11.00
C ALA A 62 -21.16 -5.55 11.65
N LYS A 63 -22.50 -5.49 11.57
CA LYS A 63 -23.35 -6.54 12.11
C LYS A 63 -23.12 -7.89 11.42
N ARG A 64 -23.00 -7.92 10.11
CA ARG A 64 -22.78 -9.18 9.37
C ARG A 64 -21.45 -9.83 9.72
N VAL A 65 -20.39 -9.04 9.92
CA VAL A 65 -19.09 -9.55 10.35
C VAL A 65 -19.19 -10.12 11.75
N GLU A 66 -19.81 -9.41 12.70
CA GLU A 66 -20.00 -9.86 14.06
C GLU A 66 -20.83 -11.17 14.11
N ASP A 67 -21.97 -11.22 13.41
CA ASP A 67 -22.81 -12.40 13.34
C ASP A 67 -22.04 -13.62 12.80
N LEU A 68 -21.19 -13.42 11.78
CA LEU A 68 -20.38 -14.48 11.19
C LEU A 68 -19.28 -14.95 12.16
N GLN A 69 -18.57 -14.01 12.82
CA GLN A 69 -17.54 -14.34 13.81
C GLN A 69 -18.12 -15.18 14.94
N TYR A 70 -19.29 -14.82 15.49
CA TYR A 70 -19.96 -15.60 16.52
C TYR A 70 -20.45 -16.95 16.01
N LYS A 71 -20.98 -17.02 14.79
CA LYS A 71 -21.46 -18.26 14.18
C LYS A 71 -20.35 -19.26 13.95
N GLU A 72 -19.19 -18.78 13.50
CA GLU A 72 -18.03 -19.62 13.16
C GLU A 72 -17.05 -19.79 14.34
N GLU A 73 -17.33 -19.11 15.46
CA GLU A 73 -16.45 -19.07 16.63
C GLU A 73 -14.99 -18.72 16.24
N ASN A 74 -14.85 -17.83 15.25
CA ASN A 74 -13.56 -17.48 14.67
C ASN A 74 -13.43 -15.95 14.52
N TYR A 75 -12.28 -15.43 14.94
CA TYR A 75 -11.94 -14.02 14.74
C TYR A 75 -11.74 -13.68 13.25
N GLU A 76 -11.07 -14.57 12.50
CA GLU A 76 -10.83 -14.38 11.07
C GLU A 76 -12.03 -14.80 10.27
N VAL A 77 -12.55 -13.86 9.48
CA VAL A 77 -13.68 -14.09 8.59
C VAL A 77 -13.47 -13.39 7.24
N GLU A 78 -14.06 -13.99 6.22
CA GLU A 78 -14.10 -13.41 4.89
C GLU A 78 -15.52 -13.48 4.34
N ILE A 79 -16.01 -12.35 3.84
CA ILE A 79 -17.31 -12.21 3.19
C ILE A 79 -17.08 -11.64 1.79
N VAL A 80 -17.58 -12.32 0.79
CA VAL A 80 -17.65 -11.81 -0.59
C VAL A 80 -19.12 -11.54 -0.88
N PRO A 81 -19.57 -10.26 -0.79
CA PRO A 81 -20.95 -9.91 -1.11
C PRO A 81 -21.27 -10.12 -2.59
N GLU A 82 -22.53 -10.27 -2.91
CA GLU A 82 -22.98 -10.21 -4.30
C GLU A 82 -22.69 -8.81 -4.90
N PRO A 83 -22.36 -8.71 -6.18
CA PRO A 83 -22.14 -7.42 -6.83
C PRO A 83 -23.31 -6.47 -6.61
N GLY A 84 -23.07 -5.31 -6.00
CA GLY A 84 -24.09 -4.31 -5.69
C GLY A 84 -24.90 -4.56 -4.42
N GLU A 85 -24.62 -5.59 -3.63
CA GLU A 85 -25.30 -5.86 -2.33
C GLU A 85 -25.09 -4.72 -1.33
N TYR A 86 -23.90 -4.13 -1.31
CA TYR A 86 -23.57 -2.95 -0.49
C TYR A 86 -23.11 -1.80 -1.39
N PRO A 87 -24.06 -1.06 -2.01
CA PRO A 87 -23.71 0.08 -2.84
C PRO A 87 -23.15 1.20 -1.98
N VAL A 88 -22.20 1.94 -2.53
CA VAL A 88 -21.59 3.12 -1.88
C VAL A 88 -21.61 4.32 -2.82
N LYS A 89 -21.71 5.52 -2.25
CA LYS A 89 -21.61 6.78 -2.96
C LYS A 89 -20.30 7.49 -2.63
N ALA A 90 -19.78 8.25 -3.57
CA ALA A 90 -18.60 9.09 -3.36
C ALA A 90 -18.75 9.93 -2.08
N GLY A 91 -17.74 9.86 -1.19
CA GLY A 91 -17.77 10.55 0.10
C GLY A 91 -18.58 9.87 1.20
N GLN A 92 -19.33 8.81 0.91
CA GLN A 92 -20.04 8.03 1.94
C GLN A 92 -19.04 7.39 2.89
N GLN A 93 -19.30 7.48 4.19
CA GLN A 93 -18.49 6.78 5.19
C GLN A 93 -18.78 5.27 5.12
N ILE A 94 -17.70 4.48 5.04
CA ILE A 94 -17.75 3.02 4.89
C ILE A 94 -17.09 2.28 6.06
N ALA A 95 -16.18 2.93 6.75
CA ALA A 95 -15.41 2.33 7.84
C ALA A 95 -14.83 3.39 8.77
N TRP A 96 -14.05 2.93 9.76
CA TRP A 96 -13.28 3.74 10.68
C TRP A 96 -11.79 3.38 10.60
N SER A 97 -10.91 4.38 10.52
CA SER A 97 -9.46 4.15 10.56
C SER A 97 -9.03 3.53 11.89
N GLY A 98 -8.00 2.70 11.84
CA GLY A 98 -7.59 1.96 13.02
C GLY A 98 -6.09 1.73 13.12
N ASN A 99 -5.76 0.65 13.82
CA ASN A 99 -4.40 0.15 14.04
C ASN A 99 -4.42 -1.38 14.21
N THR A 100 -5.34 -2.06 13.51
CA THR A 100 -5.50 -3.52 13.63
C THR A 100 -4.55 -4.25 12.68
N GLY A 101 -4.23 -5.51 12.99
CA GLY A 101 -3.25 -6.30 12.24
C GLY A 101 -1.80 -5.85 12.51
N TYR A 102 -0.90 -6.15 11.57
CA TYR A 102 0.50 -5.74 11.66
C TYR A 102 0.65 -4.25 11.29
N SER A 103 0.47 -3.41 12.27
CA SER A 103 0.55 -1.95 12.13
C SER A 103 1.34 -1.34 13.29
N PHE A 104 2.26 -0.43 13.00
CA PHE A 104 3.11 0.24 13.99
C PHE A 104 2.49 1.51 14.58
N GLY A 105 1.30 1.90 14.16
CA GLY A 105 0.60 3.08 14.66
C GLY A 105 -0.65 3.39 13.86
N PRO A 106 -1.60 4.19 14.41
CA PRO A 106 -2.86 4.49 13.74
C PRO A 106 -2.68 5.16 12.38
N HIS A 107 -3.18 4.51 11.33
CA HIS A 107 -3.19 4.99 9.95
C HIS A 107 -4.27 4.28 9.13
N LEU A 108 -4.53 4.76 7.93
CA LEU A 108 -5.25 4.04 6.90
C LEU A 108 -4.24 3.66 5.82
N HIS A 109 -4.06 2.36 5.59
CA HIS A 109 -3.35 1.86 4.41
C HIS A 109 -4.34 1.68 3.26
N LEU A 110 -4.04 2.28 2.12
CA LEU A 110 -4.87 2.25 0.92
C LEU A 110 -4.07 1.74 -0.27
N ASP A 111 -4.46 0.57 -0.79
CA ASP A 111 -4.02 0.10 -2.10
C ASP A 111 -5.04 0.50 -3.17
N VAL A 112 -4.57 0.75 -4.39
CA VAL A 112 -5.41 0.96 -5.57
C VAL A 112 -5.01 -0.03 -6.65
N PHE A 113 -5.98 -0.59 -7.35
CA PHE A 113 -5.72 -1.50 -8.46
C PHE A 113 -6.78 -1.35 -9.56
N GLU A 114 -6.41 -1.73 -10.77
CA GLU A 114 -7.33 -1.80 -11.88
C GLU A 114 -8.25 -3.00 -11.71
N THR A 115 -9.56 -2.77 -11.74
CA THR A 115 -10.55 -3.82 -11.43
C THR A 115 -10.51 -4.97 -12.44
N ALA A 116 -10.29 -4.65 -13.73
CA ALA A 116 -10.35 -5.64 -14.80
C ALA A 116 -9.17 -6.63 -14.80
N THR A 117 -7.97 -6.16 -14.46
CA THR A 117 -6.74 -6.95 -14.50
C THR A 117 -6.31 -7.44 -13.12
N GLY A 118 -6.70 -6.73 -12.07
CA GLY A 118 -6.21 -6.94 -10.70
C GLY A 118 -4.80 -6.39 -10.48
N ASP A 119 -4.24 -5.64 -11.44
CA ASP A 119 -2.91 -5.06 -11.32
C ASP A 119 -2.93 -3.87 -10.37
N TYR A 120 -1.97 -3.84 -9.45
CA TYR A 120 -1.76 -2.70 -8.58
C TYR A 120 -1.26 -1.51 -9.38
N VAL A 121 -1.83 -0.35 -9.11
CA VAL A 121 -1.42 0.93 -9.74
C VAL A 121 -0.88 1.87 -8.68
N ASP A 122 0.02 2.76 -9.08
CA ASP A 122 0.51 3.82 -8.20
C ASP A 122 -0.68 4.70 -7.76
N PRO A 123 -0.98 4.78 -6.45
CA PRO A 123 -2.10 5.57 -5.97
C PRO A 123 -1.84 7.08 -5.98
N MET A 124 -0.58 7.53 -6.01
CA MET A 124 -0.22 8.96 -5.93
C MET A 124 -0.94 9.85 -6.94
N PRO A 125 -1.06 9.50 -8.24
CA PRO A 125 -1.74 10.34 -9.22
C PRO A 125 -3.18 10.71 -8.88
N PHE A 126 -3.90 9.85 -8.13
CA PHE A 126 -5.28 10.11 -7.70
C PHE A 126 -5.37 11.18 -6.59
N PHE A 127 -4.28 11.43 -5.89
CA PHE A 127 -4.24 12.31 -4.73
C PHE A 127 -3.37 13.57 -4.91
N LEU A 128 -2.69 13.75 -6.05
CA LEU A 128 -1.75 14.86 -6.31
C LEU A 128 -2.35 16.25 -6.03
N LYS A 129 -3.66 16.44 -6.21
CA LYS A 129 -4.31 17.72 -5.88
C LYS A 129 -4.40 18.01 -4.37
N LYS A 130 -4.21 17.00 -3.53
CA LYS A 130 -4.35 17.08 -2.06
C LYS A 130 -3.05 16.81 -1.33
N ILE A 131 -2.10 16.16 -2.00
CA ILE A 131 -0.78 15.84 -1.47
C ILE A 131 0.20 16.83 -2.11
N LYS A 132 0.84 17.63 -1.27
CA LYS A 132 1.95 18.48 -1.71
C LYS A 132 3.23 17.70 -1.47
N ASP A 133 3.94 17.41 -2.54
CA ASP A 133 5.28 16.84 -2.50
C ASP A 133 6.17 17.56 -3.50
N THR A 134 7.14 18.30 -2.98
CA THR A 134 8.13 19.05 -3.76
C THR A 134 9.56 18.59 -3.46
N THR A 135 9.69 17.59 -2.58
CA THR A 135 10.98 17.04 -2.17
C THR A 135 11.42 15.96 -3.14
N ALA A 136 12.51 16.21 -3.86
CA ALA A 136 13.04 15.21 -4.78
C ALA A 136 13.65 14.01 -4.02
N PRO A 137 13.53 12.78 -4.55
CA PRO A 137 14.17 11.60 -3.98
C PRO A 137 15.69 11.78 -3.85
N LYS A 138 16.25 11.30 -2.75
CA LYS A 138 17.68 11.33 -2.49
C LYS A 138 18.28 9.95 -2.73
N VAL A 139 19.08 9.82 -3.78
CA VAL A 139 19.88 8.61 -4.02
C VAL A 139 21.16 8.69 -3.19
N GLU A 140 21.42 7.68 -2.36
CA GLU A 140 22.61 7.60 -1.51
C GLU A 140 23.66 6.63 -2.05
N GLY A 141 23.27 5.66 -2.87
CA GLY A 141 24.20 4.71 -3.44
C GLY A 141 23.58 3.84 -4.52
N ILE A 142 24.45 3.33 -5.37
CA ILE A 142 24.13 2.33 -6.40
C ILE A 142 25.00 1.12 -6.12
N MET A 143 24.43 -0.06 -6.04
CA MET A 143 25.15 -1.30 -5.87
C MET A 143 25.02 -2.16 -7.13
N LEU A 144 26.13 -2.65 -7.62
CA LEU A 144 26.19 -3.58 -8.75
C LEU A 144 26.57 -4.98 -8.24
N PHE A 145 25.79 -5.97 -8.65
CA PHE A 145 25.91 -7.37 -8.25
C PHE A 145 26.28 -8.21 -9.48
N PRO A 146 27.55 -8.56 -9.69
CA PRO A 146 27.90 -9.53 -10.72
C PRO A 146 27.26 -10.89 -10.43
N GLN A 147 26.63 -11.50 -11.43
CA GLN A 147 26.17 -12.88 -11.28
C GLN A 147 27.40 -13.79 -11.20
N PRO A 148 27.51 -14.70 -10.21
CA PRO A 148 28.66 -15.58 -10.05
C PRO A 148 28.98 -16.36 -11.33
N GLY A 149 30.25 -16.27 -11.77
CA GLY A 149 30.76 -16.91 -12.99
C GLY A 149 30.26 -16.30 -14.31
N LYS A 150 29.43 -15.22 -14.28
CA LYS A 150 28.83 -14.63 -15.48
C LYS A 150 28.97 -13.12 -15.56
N GLY A 151 29.51 -12.46 -14.54
CA GLY A 151 29.67 -11.02 -14.52
C GLY A 151 30.85 -10.56 -13.68
N VAL A 152 31.35 -9.37 -13.99
CA VAL A 152 32.40 -8.66 -13.23
C VAL A 152 32.11 -7.17 -13.22
N VAL A 153 32.50 -6.49 -12.14
CA VAL A 153 32.45 -5.03 -12.00
C VAL A 153 33.79 -4.54 -11.57
N GLU A 154 34.36 -3.57 -12.31
CA GLU A 154 35.73 -3.07 -12.08
C GLU A 154 36.77 -4.22 -11.98
N GLY A 155 36.64 -5.23 -12.87
CA GLY A 155 37.50 -6.41 -12.91
C GLY A 155 37.31 -7.42 -11.77
N SER A 156 36.31 -7.22 -10.88
CA SER A 156 36.06 -8.08 -9.73
C SER A 156 34.72 -8.83 -9.88
N PRO A 157 34.64 -10.12 -9.49
CA PRO A 157 33.37 -10.84 -9.40
C PRO A 157 32.52 -10.48 -8.17
N GLU A 158 33.05 -9.65 -7.28
CA GLU A 158 32.36 -9.22 -6.05
C GLU A 158 31.44 -8.02 -6.31
N HIS A 159 30.37 -7.91 -5.52
CA HIS A 159 29.51 -6.73 -5.57
C HIS A 159 30.24 -5.48 -5.13
N ARG A 160 29.89 -4.33 -5.73
CA ARG A 160 30.45 -3.02 -5.38
C ARG A 160 29.38 -1.96 -5.23
N THR A 161 29.59 -1.08 -4.26
CA THR A 161 28.72 0.10 -4.04
C THR A 161 29.44 1.35 -4.53
N PHE A 162 28.71 2.17 -5.27
CA PHE A 162 29.16 3.45 -5.81
C PHE A 162 28.30 4.58 -5.28
N LEU A 163 28.89 5.74 -5.09
CA LEU A 163 28.14 6.98 -4.82
C LEU A 163 27.45 7.46 -6.11
N PRO A 164 26.32 8.16 -6.03
CA PRO A 164 25.59 8.63 -7.21
C PRO A 164 26.40 9.56 -8.13
N ASN A 165 27.43 10.22 -7.57
CA ASN A 165 28.31 11.16 -8.25
C ASN A 165 29.71 10.61 -8.53
N VAL A 166 29.81 9.31 -8.80
CA VAL A 166 31.08 8.69 -9.19
C VAL A 166 31.69 9.46 -10.36
N ALA A 167 33.01 9.82 -10.23
CA ALA A 167 33.67 10.74 -11.12
C ALA A 167 34.07 10.14 -12.49
N HIS A 168 33.94 8.84 -12.65
CA HIS A 168 34.32 8.11 -13.88
C HIS A 168 33.26 7.06 -14.22
N PRO A 169 33.16 6.64 -15.48
CA PRO A 169 32.30 5.51 -15.86
C PRO A 169 32.71 4.24 -15.11
N VAL A 170 31.72 3.50 -14.63
CA VAL A 170 31.91 2.20 -13.97
C VAL A 170 31.98 1.11 -15.04
N GLU A 171 33.07 0.34 -15.06
CA GLU A 171 33.24 -0.76 -15.99
C GLU A 171 32.52 -2.01 -15.46
N ALA A 172 31.60 -2.56 -16.27
CA ALA A 172 30.89 -3.78 -15.93
C ALA A 172 30.69 -4.66 -17.17
N TRP A 173 30.87 -5.97 -17.01
CA TRP A 173 30.79 -6.96 -18.08
C TRP A 173 29.93 -8.15 -17.67
N GLY A 174 29.16 -8.68 -18.62
CA GLY A 174 28.35 -9.88 -18.41
C GLY A 174 27.00 -9.59 -17.75
N VAL A 175 26.55 -10.49 -16.88
CA VAL A 175 25.23 -10.37 -16.21
C VAL A 175 25.39 -9.65 -14.88
N ILE A 176 24.80 -8.47 -14.79
CA ILE A 176 24.91 -7.59 -13.64
C ILE A 176 23.49 -7.25 -13.10
N GLY A 177 23.26 -7.54 -11.83
CA GLY A 177 22.13 -7.01 -11.09
C GLY A 177 22.44 -5.61 -10.55
N THR A 178 21.42 -4.76 -10.44
CA THR A 178 21.57 -3.40 -9.92
C THR A 178 20.63 -3.18 -8.74
N GLY A 179 21.16 -2.60 -7.66
CA GLY A 179 20.39 -2.12 -6.52
C GLY A 179 20.61 -0.61 -6.31
N ILE A 180 19.58 0.10 -5.93
CA ILE A 180 19.64 1.52 -5.59
C ILE A 180 19.27 1.69 -4.13
N LYS A 181 20.11 2.43 -3.38
CA LYS A 181 19.76 2.93 -2.05
C LYS A 181 19.26 4.37 -2.21
N ALA A 182 17.96 4.54 -2.13
CA ALA A 182 17.31 5.84 -2.23
C ALA A 182 16.33 6.03 -1.08
N TYR A 183 16.07 7.29 -0.74
CA TYR A 183 15.02 7.71 0.19
C TYR A 183 14.18 8.78 -0.48
N ASP A 184 12.89 8.65 -0.33
CA ASP A 184 11.93 9.65 -0.75
C ASP A 184 11.21 10.21 0.48
N TYR A 185 11.15 11.53 0.58
CA TYR A 185 10.55 12.25 1.70
C TYR A 185 9.47 13.18 1.18
N MET A 186 8.25 12.93 1.61
CA MET A 186 7.15 13.86 1.32
C MET A 186 7.22 15.11 2.19
N ASP A 187 6.76 16.25 1.65
CA ASP A 187 6.68 17.51 2.38
C ASP A 187 5.89 17.36 3.70
N GLY A 188 6.52 17.77 4.81
CA GLY A 188 5.90 17.77 6.13
C GLY A 188 5.72 16.40 6.79
N VAL A 189 6.32 15.34 6.24
CA VAL A 189 6.24 13.99 6.79
C VAL A 189 7.65 13.43 7.04
N HIS A 190 7.90 12.95 8.26
CA HIS A 190 9.16 12.28 8.60
C HIS A 190 9.05 10.76 8.33
N ASN A 191 8.81 10.37 7.09
CA ASN A 191 8.91 8.98 6.67
C ASN A 191 10.36 8.68 6.29
N ARG A 192 10.91 7.60 6.88
CA ARG A 192 12.24 7.08 6.50
C ARG A 192 12.13 5.88 5.55
N TYR A 193 10.90 5.48 5.21
CA TYR A 193 10.64 4.32 4.36
C TYR A 193 9.76 4.82 3.21
N GLY A 194 10.35 4.92 2.04
CA GLY A 194 9.65 5.04 0.77
C GLY A 194 9.32 3.66 0.23
#